data_dfe659ecaf3ff8fba6122d49ee09190c
#
_entry.id   dfe659ecaf3ff8fba6122d49ee09190c
#
_cell.length_a   1.000
_cell.length_b   1.000
_cell.length_c   1.000
_cell.angle_alpha   90.00
_cell.angle_beta   90.00
_cell.angle_gamma   90.00
#
_symmetry.space_group_name_H-M   'P 1'
#
loop_
_entity.id
_entity.type
_entity.pdbx_description
1 polymer ?
#
loop_
_entity_poly.entity_id
_entity_poly.type
_entity_poly.pdbx_seq_one_letter_code
_entity_poly.pdbx_strand_id
1 'polypeptide(L)'
;MTSIHVDLDSIEWTPGSAYKGPDALYQGQEVFYRKVLSDRRQEGGGLAVLSKICPPPGKMVKTVAVARSDEHVFNLRGGRVNKSGKPIEAPGNSYTLNPTGQPHSAMIATENIALVIYSGETDDVKSVEIVDIEPALEEVA
;
A
#
# COMPACT_ATOMS: atom_id res chain seq x y z
N MET A 1 6.73 -21.53 -20.49
CA MET A 1 5.65 -20.66 -20.01
C MET A 1 5.33 -19.61 -21.06
N THR A 2 4.07 -19.36 -21.33
CA THR A 2 3.66 -18.30 -22.25
C THR A 2 3.62 -16.96 -21.54
N SER A 3 3.73 -15.88 -22.29
CA SER A 3 3.58 -14.52 -21.77
C SER A 3 2.20 -14.30 -21.15
N ILE A 4 2.14 -13.51 -20.08
CA ILE A 4 0.90 -13.06 -19.48
C ILE A 4 0.67 -11.62 -19.93
N HIS A 5 -0.50 -11.36 -20.48
CA HIS A 5 -0.90 -10.03 -20.89
C HIS A 5 -2.20 -9.67 -20.16
N VAL A 6 -2.22 -8.50 -19.53
CA VAL A 6 -3.34 -8.04 -18.72
C VAL A 6 -3.69 -6.61 -19.11
N ASP A 7 -4.97 -6.38 -19.41
CA ASP A 7 -5.50 -5.03 -19.50
C ASP A 7 -5.90 -4.57 -18.10
N LEU A 8 -5.19 -3.58 -17.58
CA LEU A 8 -5.39 -3.11 -16.19
C LEU A 8 -6.80 -2.56 -15.96
N ASP A 9 -7.40 -1.95 -16.98
CA ASP A 9 -8.75 -1.39 -16.86
C ASP A 9 -9.83 -2.46 -16.85
N SER A 10 -9.55 -3.67 -17.35
CA SER A 10 -10.49 -4.78 -17.34
C SER A 10 -10.51 -5.56 -16.04
N ILE A 11 -9.53 -5.35 -15.17
CA ILE A 11 -9.48 -5.98 -13.84
C ILE A 11 -10.18 -5.07 -12.84
N GLU A 12 -11.17 -5.60 -12.13
CA GLU A 12 -11.82 -4.86 -11.05
C GLU A 12 -10.93 -4.82 -9.81
N TRP A 13 -11.06 -3.75 -9.03
CA TRP A 13 -10.42 -3.64 -7.73
C TRP A 13 -11.06 -4.65 -6.76
N THR A 14 -10.24 -5.49 -6.15
CA THR A 14 -10.68 -6.38 -5.08
C THR A 14 -10.56 -5.63 -3.75
N PRO A 15 -11.67 -5.47 -2.99
CA PRO A 15 -11.60 -4.76 -1.72
C PRO A 15 -10.87 -5.55 -0.66
N GLY A 16 -10.26 -4.83 0.29
CA GLY A 16 -9.44 -5.42 1.35
C GLY A 16 -10.16 -6.45 2.20
N SER A 17 -11.47 -6.26 2.45
CA SER A 17 -12.27 -7.23 3.20
C SER A 17 -12.32 -8.60 2.54
N ALA A 18 -12.16 -8.67 1.22
CA ALA A 18 -12.18 -9.93 0.48
C ALA A 18 -10.88 -10.74 0.61
N TYR A 19 -9.75 -10.09 0.85
CA TYR A 19 -8.46 -10.79 0.94
C TYR A 19 -7.73 -10.62 2.28
N LYS A 20 -8.16 -9.68 3.12
CA LYS A 20 -7.63 -9.48 4.48
C LYS A 20 -8.65 -9.81 5.56
N GLY A 21 -9.93 -9.95 5.20
CA GLY A 21 -11.01 -10.18 6.14
C GLY A 21 -11.62 -8.88 6.71
N PRO A 22 -12.62 -8.99 7.61
CA PRO A 22 -13.37 -7.83 8.10
C PRO A 22 -12.52 -6.82 8.87
N ASP A 23 -11.35 -7.20 9.39
CA ASP A 23 -10.45 -6.29 10.09
C ASP A 23 -9.84 -5.23 9.15
N ALA A 24 -9.96 -5.41 7.84
CA ALA A 24 -9.53 -4.42 6.85
C ALA A 24 -10.51 -3.25 6.70
N LEU A 25 -11.69 -3.34 7.32
CA LEU A 25 -12.71 -2.29 7.25
C LEU A 25 -12.49 -1.26 8.36
N TYR A 26 -12.70 0.01 8.00
CA TYR A 26 -12.78 1.09 8.98
C TYR A 26 -14.21 1.57 9.09
N GLN A 27 -14.86 1.34 10.24
CA GLN A 27 -16.26 1.70 10.46
C GLN A 27 -17.18 1.19 9.34
N GLY A 28 -16.96 -0.04 8.88
CA GLY A 28 -17.71 -0.66 7.81
C GLY A 28 -17.33 -0.21 6.39
N GLN A 29 -16.30 0.62 6.25
CA GLN A 29 -15.86 1.14 4.95
C GLN A 29 -14.57 0.47 4.49
N GLU A 30 -14.47 0.21 3.19
CA GLU A 30 -13.26 -0.28 2.56
C GLU A 30 -12.20 0.83 2.51
N VAL A 31 -10.97 0.48 2.82
CA VAL A 31 -9.80 1.38 2.77
C VAL A 31 -8.75 0.85 1.79
N PHE A 32 -8.64 -0.47 1.68
CA PHE A 32 -7.63 -1.13 0.86
C PHE A 32 -8.27 -1.80 -0.34
N TYR A 33 -7.57 -1.74 -1.48
CA TYR A 33 -7.98 -2.42 -2.71
C TYR A 33 -6.74 -2.94 -3.42
N ARG A 34 -6.90 -4.00 -4.20
CA ARG A 34 -5.81 -4.49 -5.07
C ARG A 34 -6.34 -5.08 -6.37
N LYS A 35 -5.47 -5.08 -7.37
CA LYS A 35 -5.61 -5.88 -8.58
C LYS A 35 -4.41 -6.82 -8.65
N VAL A 36 -4.63 -8.12 -8.68
CA VAL A 36 -3.54 -9.09 -8.86
C VAL A 36 -3.23 -9.17 -10.35
N LEU A 37 -2.01 -8.83 -10.72
CA LEU A 37 -1.55 -8.83 -12.11
C LEU A 37 -0.99 -10.20 -12.49
N SER A 38 -0.18 -10.79 -11.63
CA SER A 38 0.31 -12.15 -11.77
C SER A 38 0.70 -12.70 -10.41
N ASP A 39 0.38 -13.94 -10.16
CA ASP A 39 0.76 -14.64 -8.93
C ASP A 39 1.47 -15.94 -9.31
N ARG A 40 2.77 -15.94 -9.12
CA ARG A 40 3.63 -17.09 -9.41
C ARG A 40 4.42 -17.52 -8.19
N ARG A 41 3.90 -17.22 -6.98
CA ARG A 41 4.60 -17.55 -5.73
C ARG A 41 4.85 -19.05 -5.58
N GLN A 42 3.91 -19.88 -6.02
CA GLN A 42 4.07 -21.34 -5.95
C GLN A 42 5.15 -21.85 -6.90
N GLU A 43 5.50 -21.08 -7.90
CA GLU A 43 6.52 -21.41 -8.90
C GLU A 43 7.85 -20.70 -8.63
N GLY A 44 7.97 -19.99 -7.50
CA GLY A 44 9.13 -19.18 -7.18
C GLY A 44 9.25 -17.89 -7.98
N GLY A 45 8.16 -17.48 -8.64
CA GLY A 45 8.14 -16.30 -9.51
C GLY A 45 7.58 -15.02 -8.88
N GLY A 46 7.16 -15.08 -7.62
CA GLY A 46 6.70 -13.91 -6.90
C GLY A 46 5.25 -13.50 -7.22
N LEU A 47 4.94 -12.27 -6.83
CA LEU A 47 3.59 -11.70 -6.94
C LEU A 47 3.69 -10.26 -7.40
N ALA A 48 2.90 -9.89 -8.42
CA ALA A 48 2.77 -8.50 -8.87
C ALA A 48 1.33 -8.04 -8.65
N VAL A 49 1.16 -6.95 -7.92
CA VAL A 49 -0.15 -6.36 -7.62
C VAL A 49 -0.15 -4.86 -7.86
N LEU A 50 -1.29 -4.34 -8.26
CA LEU A 50 -1.57 -2.92 -8.18
C LEU A 50 -2.34 -2.68 -6.89
N SER A 51 -1.84 -1.81 -6.04
CA SER A 51 -2.38 -1.52 -4.71
C SER A 51 -3.02 -0.14 -4.69
N LYS A 52 -4.16 -0.01 -4.02
CA LYS A 52 -4.80 1.28 -3.79
C LYS A 52 -5.19 1.38 -2.32
N ILE A 53 -4.83 2.51 -1.71
CA ILE A 53 -5.22 2.86 -0.34
C ILE A 53 -6.03 4.15 -0.41
N CYS A 54 -7.25 4.12 0.15
CA CYS A 54 -8.17 5.25 0.18
C CYS A 54 -8.45 5.64 1.63
N PRO A 55 -7.67 6.55 2.22
CA PRO A 55 -7.93 7.00 3.59
C PRO A 55 -9.29 7.68 3.70
N PRO A 56 -10.02 7.49 4.82
CA PRO A 56 -11.23 8.27 5.08
C PRO A 56 -10.91 9.77 5.15
N PRO A 57 -11.86 10.65 4.82
CA PRO A 57 -11.63 12.08 4.89
C PRO A 57 -11.14 12.55 6.27
N GLY A 58 -10.07 13.36 6.30
CA GLY A 58 -9.47 13.88 7.53
C GLY A 58 -8.63 12.88 8.30
N LYS A 59 -8.46 11.67 7.78
CA LYS A 59 -7.73 10.59 8.42
C LYS A 59 -6.52 10.20 7.60
N MET A 60 -5.58 9.53 8.25
CA MET A 60 -4.48 8.87 7.57
C MET A 60 -4.44 7.39 7.95
N VAL A 61 -3.98 6.57 7.03
CA VAL A 61 -3.73 5.15 7.26
C VAL A 61 -2.26 4.99 7.63
N LYS A 62 -2.01 4.43 8.80
CA LYS A 62 -0.66 4.14 9.30
C LYS A 62 -0.46 2.64 9.31
N THR A 63 0.54 2.17 8.59
CA THR A 63 0.87 0.75 8.51
C THR A 63 2.27 0.48 9.03
N VAL A 64 2.44 -0.66 9.69
CA VAL A 64 3.75 -1.19 10.08
C VAL A 64 3.81 -2.63 9.62
N ALA A 65 4.86 -2.99 8.92
CA ALA A 65 5.01 -4.33 8.35
C ALA A 65 6.48 -4.75 8.33
N VAL A 66 6.69 -6.05 8.14
CA VAL A 66 8.03 -6.61 7.90
C VAL A 66 7.99 -7.35 6.57
N ALA A 67 8.94 -7.07 5.71
CA ALA A 67 9.02 -7.72 4.41
C ALA A 67 9.38 -9.20 4.58
N ARG A 68 8.53 -10.11 4.08
CA ARG A 68 8.80 -11.56 4.05
C ARG A 68 9.54 -11.99 2.80
N SER A 69 9.56 -11.13 1.79
CA SER A 69 10.38 -11.25 0.59
C SER A 69 10.76 -9.85 0.14
N ASP A 70 11.64 -9.73 -0.85
CA ASP A 70 11.95 -8.40 -1.38
C ASP A 70 10.71 -7.77 -1.97
N GLU A 71 10.37 -6.59 -1.48
CA GLU A 71 9.21 -5.83 -1.92
C GLU A 71 9.67 -4.61 -2.70
N HIS A 72 9.33 -4.56 -3.99
CA HIS A 72 9.58 -3.42 -4.85
C HIS A 72 8.29 -2.60 -4.95
N VAL A 73 8.34 -1.36 -4.52
CA VAL A 73 7.18 -0.46 -4.52
C VAL A 73 7.43 0.68 -5.50
N PHE A 74 6.65 0.70 -6.58
CA PHE A 74 6.63 1.80 -7.54
C PHE A 74 5.42 2.66 -7.23
N ASN A 75 5.64 3.78 -6.57
CA ASN A 75 4.55 4.68 -6.23
C ASN A 75 4.13 5.46 -7.47
N LEU A 76 2.87 5.31 -7.86
CA LEU A 76 2.32 5.92 -9.08
C LEU A 76 1.49 7.16 -8.77
N ARG A 77 0.86 7.21 -7.58
CA ARG A 77 -0.02 8.29 -7.18
C ARG A 77 -0.07 8.40 -5.67
N GLY A 78 -0.11 9.61 -5.16
CA GLY A 78 -0.06 9.87 -3.73
C GLY A 78 1.35 9.65 -3.20
N GLY A 79 1.48 9.20 -1.97
CA GLY A 79 2.76 8.93 -1.35
C GLY A 79 2.67 8.99 0.16
N ARG A 80 3.83 8.78 0.81
CA ARG A 80 3.91 8.83 2.25
C ARG A 80 3.89 10.28 2.73
N VAL A 81 3.31 10.46 3.91
CA VAL A 81 3.19 11.77 4.55
C VAL A 81 3.76 11.72 5.96
N ASN A 82 4.00 12.88 6.57
CA ASN A 82 4.29 12.99 7.98
C ASN A 82 2.98 13.03 8.79
N LYS A 83 3.08 13.16 10.11
CA LYS A 83 1.92 13.18 11.01
C LYS A 83 0.93 14.30 10.71
N SER A 84 1.38 15.37 10.07
CA SER A 84 0.54 16.51 9.69
C SER A 84 -0.04 16.37 8.27
N GLY A 85 0.14 15.20 7.64
CA GLY A 85 -0.35 14.95 6.29
C GLY A 85 0.45 15.60 5.17
N LYS A 86 1.65 16.12 5.47
CA LYS A 86 2.52 16.72 4.44
C LYS A 86 3.39 15.65 3.80
N PRO A 87 3.56 15.68 2.47
CA PRO A 87 4.44 14.74 1.78
C PRO A 87 5.86 14.75 2.34
N ILE A 88 6.43 13.57 2.56
CA ILE A 88 7.84 13.38 2.96
C ILE A 88 8.72 12.97 1.79
N GLU A 89 8.10 12.69 0.65
CA GLU A 89 8.75 12.40 -0.62
C GLU A 89 7.86 12.93 -1.74
N ALA A 90 8.39 13.03 -2.95
CA ALA A 90 7.60 13.50 -4.09
C ALA A 90 6.39 12.58 -4.32
N PRO A 91 5.15 13.11 -4.32
CA PRO A 91 3.96 12.30 -4.60
C PRO A 91 4.03 11.71 -6.00
N GLY A 92 3.83 10.40 -6.10
CA GLY A 92 3.97 9.67 -7.36
C GLY A 92 5.43 9.55 -7.81
N ASN A 93 5.68 8.72 -8.79
CA ASN A 93 6.98 8.55 -9.47
C ASN A 93 8.16 8.27 -8.54
N SER A 94 7.93 7.53 -7.45
CA SER A 94 8.99 7.13 -6.54
C SER A 94 9.13 5.61 -6.49
N TYR A 95 10.30 5.15 -6.10
CA TYR A 95 10.60 3.74 -5.94
C TYR A 95 11.20 3.48 -4.57
N THR A 96 10.72 2.42 -3.92
CA THR A 96 11.25 1.95 -2.65
C THR A 96 11.49 0.45 -2.74
N LEU A 97 12.63 0.00 -2.25
CA LEU A 97 12.90 -1.41 -2.02
C LEU A 97 12.92 -1.68 -0.52
N ASN A 98 12.07 -2.60 -0.09
CA ASN A 98 12.09 -3.15 1.26
C ASN A 98 12.67 -4.56 1.17
N PRO A 99 13.95 -4.77 1.54
CA PRO A 99 14.57 -6.10 1.49
C PRO A 99 13.92 -7.05 2.49
N THR A 100 14.02 -8.34 2.20
CA THR A 100 13.53 -9.40 3.10
C THR A 100 14.01 -9.16 4.53
N GLY A 101 13.09 -9.21 5.49
CA GLY A 101 13.36 -8.99 6.91
C GLY A 101 13.35 -7.53 7.36
N GLN A 102 13.26 -6.57 6.42
CA GLN A 102 13.27 -5.16 6.76
C GLN A 102 11.93 -4.72 7.33
N PRO A 103 11.90 -4.18 8.58
CA PRO A 103 10.72 -3.48 9.07
C PRO A 103 10.53 -2.17 8.33
N HIS A 104 9.29 -1.86 7.98
CA HIS A 104 8.98 -0.60 7.33
C HIS A 104 7.60 -0.10 7.75
N SER A 105 7.39 1.19 7.62
CA SER A 105 6.13 1.84 7.94
C SER A 105 5.76 2.86 6.88
N ALA A 106 4.48 3.17 6.81
CA ALA A 106 3.97 4.21 5.92
C ALA A 106 2.80 4.92 6.58
N MET A 107 2.65 6.20 6.29
CA MET A 107 1.47 7.00 6.61
C MET A 107 0.93 7.57 5.30
N ILE A 108 -0.34 7.28 5.01
CA ILE A 108 -1.00 7.64 3.75
C ILE A 108 -2.22 8.50 4.09
N ALA A 109 -2.27 9.74 3.62
CA ALA A 109 -3.34 10.68 3.90
C ALA A 109 -4.25 10.99 2.70
N THR A 110 -3.84 10.60 1.50
CA THR A 110 -4.62 10.77 0.26
C THR A 110 -4.62 9.46 -0.51
N GLU A 111 -5.47 9.34 -1.52
CA GLU A 111 -5.49 8.14 -2.35
C GLU A 111 -4.08 7.83 -2.85
N ASN A 112 -3.63 6.63 -2.56
CA ASN A 112 -2.32 6.13 -2.97
C ASN A 112 -2.51 4.94 -3.92
N ILE A 113 -1.82 4.99 -5.06
CA ILE A 113 -1.78 3.87 -6.01
C ILE A 113 -0.31 3.52 -6.24
N ALA A 114 0.01 2.25 -6.07
CA ALA A 114 1.36 1.73 -6.25
C ALA A 114 1.35 0.39 -6.96
N LEU A 115 2.34 0.18 -7.82
CA LEU A 115 2.66 -1.15 -8.33
C LEU A 115 3.62 -1.79 -7.33
N VAL A 116 3.24 -2.94 -6.78
CA VAL A 116 4.04 -3.64 -5.79
C VAL A 116 4.41 -5.01 -6.34
N ILE A 117 5.71 -5.30 -6.34
CA ILE A 117 6.25 -6.58 -6.79
C ILE A 117 6.97 -7.23 -5.62
N TYR A 118 6.46 -8.41 -5.21
CA TYR A 118 7.09 -9.23 -4.19
C TYR A 118 7.87 -10.35 -4.86
N SER A 119 9.11 -10.58 -4.42
CA SER A 119 9.89 -11.71 -4.91
C SER A 119 9.37 -13.06 -4.43
N GLY A 120 8.56 -13.07 -3.37
CA GLY A 120 7.93 -14.25 -2.77
C GLY A 120 6.66 -13.86 -2.04
N GLU A 121 6.55 -14.21 -0.76
CA GLU A 121 5.39 -13.91 0.05
C GLU A 121 5.23 -12.40 0.31
N THR A 122 3.97 -12.00 0.53
CA THR A 122 3.61 -10.64 0.92
C THR A 122 4.13 -10.31 2.31
N ASP A 123 4.05 -9.03 2.69
CA ASP A 123 4.51 -8.55 3.99
C ASP A 123 3.76 -9.20 5.15
N ASP A 124 4.47 -9.36 6.26
CA ASP A 124 3.87 -9.62 7.57
C ASP A 124 3.43 -8.29 8.16
N VAL A 125 2.14 -8.01 8.09
CA VAL A 125 1.57 -6.76 8.58
C VAL A 125 1.43 -6.83 10.09
N LYS A 126 2.12 -5.95 10.80
CA LYS A 126 2.13 -5.89 12.27
C LYS A 126 1.01 -5.03 12.82
N SER A 127 0.70 -3.91 12.17
CA SER A 127 -0.41 -3.06 12.57
C SER A 127 -0.94 -2.22 11.41
N VAL A 128 -2.23 -1.92 11.49
CA VAL A 128 -2.90 -0.95 10.64
C VAL A 128 -3.72 -0.06 11.56
N GLU A 129 -3.45 1.23 11.55
CA GLU A 129 -4.19 2.20 12.34
C GLU A 129 -4.73 3.30 11.44
N ILE A 130 -5.94 3.76 11.72
CA ILE A 130 -6.52 4.90 11.03
C ILE A 130 -6.67 5.99 12.09
N VAL A 131 -5.93 7.07 11.90
CA VAL A 131 -5.75 8.13 12.89
C VAL A 131 -6.07 9.48 12.29
N ASP A 132 -6.39 10.45 13.14
CA ASP A 132 -6.57 11.81 12.69
C ASP A 132 -5.25 12.39 12.20
N ILE A 133 -5.32 13.23 11.17
CA ILE A 133 -4.18 14.01 10.74
C ILE A 133 -3.91 15.06 11.83
N GLU A 134 -2.70 15.05 12.39
CA GLU A 134 -2.31 16.03 13.40
C GLU A 134 -2.17 17.40 12.76
N PRO A 135 -2.66 18.47 13.43
CA PRO A 135 -2.42 19.82 12.93
C PRO A 135 -0.91 20.07 12.80
N ALA A 136 -0.50 20.72 11.70
CA ALA A 136 0.86 21.21 11.61
C ALA A 136 1.12 22.14 12.80
N LEU A 137 2.31 22.01 13.44
CA LEU A 137 2.73 22.98 14.42
C LEU A 137 2.76 24.34 13.71
N GLU A 138 1.85 25.24 14.12
CA GLU A 138 1.88 26.59 13.61
C GLU A 138 3.23 27.20 13.98
N GLU A 139 3.94 27.71 13.00
CA GLU A 139 5.06 28.55 13.27
C GLU A 139 4.51 29.77 14.01
N VAL A 140 4.86 29.88 15.27
CA VAL A 140 4.55 31.06 16.07
C VAL A 140 5.41 32.17 15.50
N ALA A 141 4.76 33.00 14.69
CA ALA A 141 5.41 34.18 14.16
C ALA A 141 5.74 35.13 15.29
#